data_2cf58e2c620c543d89ef338a208d0f2e
#
_entry.id   2cf58e2c620c543d89ef338a208d0f2e
#
_cell.length_a   1.000
_cell.length_b   1.000
_cell.length_c   1.000
_cell.angle_alpha   90.00
_cell.angle_beta   90.00
_cell.angle_gamma   90.00
#
_symmetry.space_group_name_H-M   'P 1'
#
loop_
_entity.id
_entity.type
_entity.pdbx_description
1 polymer ?
#
loop_
_entity_poly.entity_id
_entity_poly.type
_entity_poly.pdbx_seq_one_letter_code
_entity_poly.pdbx_strand_id
1 'polypeptide(L)'
;MAGHILRDSFKPVDYKEGERSNLVLSEFHHIVDAAFFIYFSMIFYFSGTGNSKWIANQLSKEQKEELVFIPDALKNEALEFSLQAGEKIGFVFPIYSWAPPEIVLNFIRQLSLKGYKRQYLFFVCSCGDDTGLTQQVLEKALSHKGWKCHAGFSVTMPNNYVLLPGFDVDKKELEEKKLADAIPTLNQINASISR
;
A
#
# COMPACT_ATOMS: atom_id res chain seq x y z
N MET A 1 43.59 38.34 -35.35
CA MET A 1 42.58 39.34 -34.94
C MET A 1 42.00 38.92 -33.62
N ALA A 2 42.32 39.66 -32.57
CA ALA A 2 41.97 39.35 -31.20
C ALA A 2 40.55 39.78 -30.85
N GLY A 3 39.74 38.87 -30.28
CA GLY A 3 38.45 39.17 -29.71
C GLY A 3 38.59 39.45 -28.23
N HIS A 4 38.24 40.65 -27.80
CA HIS A 4 38.16 41.10 -26.42
C HIS A 4 37.03 40.36 -25.67
N ILE A 5 37.38 39.70 -24.55
CA ILE A 5 36.44 39.22 -23.57
C ILE A 5 36.33 40.26 -22.47
N LEU A 6 35.18 40.87 -22.33
CA LEU A 6 34.84 41.77 -21.24
C LEU A 6 34.69 40.93 -19.94
N ARG A 7 35.57 41.20 -18.98
CA ARG A 7 35.42 40.77 -17.58
C ARG A 7 34.56 41.82 -16.87
N ASP A 8 33.28 41.53 -16.68
CA ASP A 8 32.48 42.29 -15.74
C ASP A 8 32.65 41.70 -14.32
N SER A 9 33.00 42.60 -13.44
CA SER A 9 33.37 42.43 -12.05
C SER A 9 32.13 42.09 -11.22
N PHE A 10 32.03 40.83 -10.80
CA PHE A 10 31.21 40.45 -9.65
C PHE A 10 31.90 40.87 -8.38
N LYS A 11 31.36 41.85 -7.66
CA LYS A 11 31.76 42.16 -6.28
C LYS A 11 31.10 41.13 -5.36
N PRO A 12 31.86 40.42 -4.51
CA PRO A 12 31.25 39.53 -3.50
C PRO A 12 30.51 40.37 -2.47
N VAL A 13 29.26 40.00 -2.20
CA VAL A 13 28.46 40.57 -1.11
C VAL A 13 28.96 39.89 0.18
N ASP A 14 29.48 40.70 1.10
CA ASP A 14 30.03 40.25 2.38
C ASP A 14 28.88 39.98 3.37
N TYR A 15 28.42 38.74 3.47
CA TYR A 15 27.47 38.30 4.50
C TYR A 15 28.22 37.82 5.74
N LYS A 16 27.85 38.33 6.91
CA LYS A 16 28.38 37.84 8.19
C LYS A 16 28.03 36.37 8.34
N GLU A 17 29.00 35.60 8.84
CA GLU A 17 28.97 34.10 8.88
C GLU A 17 27.75 33.50 9.62
N GLY A 18 27.05 34.27 10.48
CA GLY A 18 25.81 33.84 11.16
C GLY A 18 24.51 33.97 10.36
N GLU A 19 24.48 34.76 9.29
CA GLU A 19 23.26 34.96 8.48
C GLU A 19 23.13 33.94 7.36
N ARG A 20 24.27 33.41 6.85
CA ARG A 20 24.28 32.37 5.80
C ARG A 20 23.71 31.02 6.28
N SER A 21 23.98 30.66 7.52
CA SER A 21 23.50 29.38 8.08
C SER A 21 21.98 29.34 8.26
N ASN A 22 21.40 30.47 8.66
CA ASN A 22 19.95 30.54 8.91
C ASN A 22 19.13 30.66 7.60
N LEU A 23 19.63 31.37 6.59
CA LEU A 23 18.95 31.44 5.28
C LEU A 23 18.99 30.11 4.54
N VAL A 24 20.15 29.45 4.51
CA VAL A 24 20.30 28.15 3.86
C VAL A 24 19.45 27.08 4.59
N LEU A 25 19.40 27.09 5.91
CA LEU A 25 18.58 26.15 6.69
C LEU A 25 17.08 26.41 6.53
N SER A 26 16.65 27.70 6.41
CA SER A 26 15.24 28.03 6.16
C SER A 26 14.79 27.65 4.75
N GLU A 27 15.63 27.87 3.75
CA GLU A 27 15.33 27.42 2.37
C GLU A 27 15.36 25.90 2.24
N PHE A 28 16.29 25.22 2.93
CA PHE A 28 16.31 23.74 2.98
C PHE A 28 15.08 23.18 3.69
N HIS A 29 14.59 23.81 4.79
CA HIS A 29 13.35 23.40 5.43
C HIS A 29 12.14 23.57 4.52
N HIS A 30 12.03 24.69 3.80
CA HIS A 30 10.94 24.91 2.84
C HIS A 30 11.02 23.99 1.61
N ILE A 31 12.23 23.64 1.15
CA ILE A 31 12.42 22.70 0.02
C ILE A 31 12.15 21.26 0.47
N VAL A 32 12.53 20.89 1.69
CA VAL A 32 12.27 19.57 2.25
C VAL A 32 10.77 19.40 2.54
N ASP A 33 10.09 20.43 3.08
CA ASP A 33 8.64 20.39 3.30
C ASP A 33 7.83 20.37 1.98
N ALA A 34 8.28 21.07 0.93
CA ALA A 34 7.60 21.06 -0.38
C ALA A 34 7.88 19.79 -1.20
N ALA A 35 9.01 19.12 -0.99
CA ALA A 35 9.39 17.89 -1.72
C ALA A 35 8.85 16.61 -1.05
N PHE A 36 8.30 16.68 0.18
CA PHE A 36 7.90 15.51 0.95
C PHE A 36 6.39 15.30 1.04
N PHE A 37 5.58 16.03 0.26
CA PHE A 37 4.18 15.68 0.04
C PHE A 37 4.05 14.63 -1.09
N ILE A 38 4.80 13.53 -0.97
CA ILE A 38 4.41 12.31 -1.66
C ILE A 38 3.28 11.72 -0.83
N TYR A 39 2.07 11.72 -1.37
CA TYR A 39 0.92 11.05 -0.77
C TYR A 39 1.24 9.57 -0.68
N PHE A 40 1.65 9.11 0.50
CA PHE A 40 1.85 7.69 0.75
C PHE A 40 0.53 7.07 1.20
N SER A 41 -0.31 6.72 0.25
CA SER A 41 -1.30 5.67 0.50
C SER A 41 -0.56 4.39 0.87
N MET A 42 -1.12 3.59 1.76
CA MET A 42 -0.44 2.38 2.24
C MET A 42 -1.28 1.13 2.02
N ILE A 43 -0.61 0.07 1.65
CA ILE A 43 -1.20 -1.26 1.52
C ILE A 43 -0.58 -2.20 2.55
N PHE A 44 -1.38 -2.60 3.52
CA PHE A 44 -1.05 -3.67 4.44
C PHE A 44 -1.32 -5.02 3.79
N TYR A 45 -0.32 -5.90 3.73
CA TYR A 45 -0.54 -7.18 3.08
C TYR A 45 -0.04 -8.36 3.89
N PHE A 46 -0.74 -9.48 3.74
CA PHE A 46 -0.31 -10.80 4.18
C PHE A 46 -0.33 -11.78 3.01
N SER A 47 0.69 -12.63 2.93
CA SER A 47 0.77 -13.68 1.91
C SER A 47 1.52 -14.88 2.46
N GLY A 48 0.91 -16.06 2.39
CA GLY A 48 1.59 -17.32 2.75
C GLY A 48 2.43 -17.86 1.59
N THR A 49 1.88 -17.93 0.38
CA THR A 49 2.46 -18.66 -0.76
C THR A 49 2.79 -17.77 -1.97
N GLY A 50 2.52 -16.47 -1.90
CA GLY A 50 2.93 -15.52 -2.93
C GLY A 50 1.81 -14.83 -3.70
N ASN A 51 0.63 -15.44 -3.87
CA ASN A 51 -0.48 -14.88 -4.63
C ASN A 51 -0.87 -13.47 -4.18
N SER A 52 -1.16 -13.28 -2.90
CA SER A 52 -1.52 -11.97 -2.35
C SER A 52 -0.36 -10.97 -2.40
N LYS A 53 0.90 -11.42 -2.25
CA LYS A 53 2.08 -10.56 -2.43
C LYS A 53 2.19 -10.04 -3.85
N TRP A 54 1.93 -10.91 -4.84
CA TRP A 54 1.94 -10.49 -6.24
C TRP A 54 0.86 -9.43 -6.50
N ILE A 55 -0.38 -9.66 -6.01
CA ILE A 55 -1.48 -8.68 -6.08
C ILE A 55 -1.07 -7.35 -5.43
N ALA A 56 -0.55 -7.38 -4.20
CA ALA A 56 -0.12 -6.17 -3.49
C ALA A 56 0.93 -5.39 -4.27
N ASN A 57 1.93 -6.08 -4.86
CA ASN A 57 2.94 -5.45 -5.69
C ASN A 57 2.38 -4.79 -6.95
N GLN A 58 1.38 -5.40 -7.62
CA GLN A 58 0.75 -4.79 -8.79
C GLN A 58 -0.04 -3.52 -8.41
N LEU A 59 -0.81 -3.58 -7.33
CA LEU A 59 -1.55 -2.43 -6.81
C LEU A 59 -0.61 -1.30 -6.41
N SER A 60 0.44 -1.59 -5.64
CA SER A 60 1.42 -0.61 -5.19
C SER A 60 2.10 0.13 -6.34
N LYS A 61 2.48 -0.58 -7.41
CA LYS A 61 3.11 0.04 -8.58
C LYS A 61 2.20 1.04 -9.28
N GLU A 62 0.93 0.69 -9.48
CA GLU A 62 -0.04 1.54 -10.17
C GLU A 62 -0.51 2.72 -9.31
N GLN A 63 -0.74 2.47 -8.02
CA GLN A 63 -1.24 3.49 -7.09
C GLN A 63 -0.11 4.31 -6.46
N LYS A 64 1.17 3.91 -6.65
CA LYS A 64 2.37 4.50 -6.00
C LYS A 64 2.27 4.47 -4.48
N GLU A 65 1.85 3.34 -3.93
CA GLU A 65 1.57 3.14 -2.52
C GLU A 65 2.68 2.36 -1.82
N GLU A 66 2.90 2.65 -0.54
CA GLU A 66 3.84 1.89 0.29
C GLU A 66 3.25 0.53 0.68
N LEU A 67 4.09 -0.50 0.67
CA LEU A 67 3.72 -1.85 1.08
C LEU A 67 4.22 -2.14 2.50
N VAL A 68 3.31 -2.51 3.39
CA VAL A 68 3.61 -2.95 4.74
C VAL A 68 3.29 -4.45 4.88
N PHE A 69 4.31 -5.28 5.11
CA PHE A 69 4.11 -6.70 5.36
C PHE A 69 3.62 -6.93 6.78
N ILE A 70 2.40 -7.40 6.93
CA ILE A 70 1.73 -7.56 8.23
C ILE A 70 2.55 -8.39 9.24
N PRO A 71 3.15 -9.55 8.90
CA PRO A 71 3.97 -10.30 9.83
C PRO A 71 5.16 -9.52 10.37
N ASP A 72 5.84 -8.73 9.54
CA ASP A 72 6.98 -7.91 9.98
C ASP A 72 6.53 -6.76 10.86
N ALA A 73 5.40 -6.12 10.54
CA ALA A 73 4.83 -5.06 11.37
C ALA A 73 4.45 -5.58 12.76
N LEU A 74 3.83 -6.76 12.84
CA LEU A 74 3.50 -7.41 14.12
C LEU A 74 4.75 -7.81 14.91
N LYS A 75 5.76 -8.39 14.25
CA LYS A 75 7.01 -8.81 14.88
C LYS A 75 7.81 -7.65 15.45
N ASN A 76 7.82 -6.53 14.74
CA ASN A 76 8.60 -5.34 15.10
C ASN A 76 7.78 -4.33 15.93
N GLU A 77 6.54 -4.67 16.31
CA GLU A 77 5.60 -3.79 17.02
C GLU A 77 5.36 -2.44 16.30
N ALA A 78 5.58 -2.41 14.98
CA ALA A 78 5.34 -1.25 14.13
C ALA A 78 3.83 -1.17 13.76
N LEU A 79 3.02 -0.76 14.74
CA LEU A 79 1.56 -0.84 14.68
C LEU A 79 0.88 0.53 14.62
N GLU A 80 1.66 1.59 14.55
CA GLU A 80 1.16 2.96 14.50
C GLU A 80 1.58 3.63 13.19
N PHE A 81 0.59 4.12 12.43
CA PHE A 81 0.80 4.79 11.15
C PHE A 81 0.05 6.12 11.15
N SER A 82 0.68 7.15 10.61
CA SER A 82 0.08 8.48 10.47
C SER A 82 -0.46 8.67 9.07
N LEU A 83 -1.69 9.15 8.96
CA LEU A 83 -2.39 9.37 7.70
C LEU A 83 -2.50 10.86 7.39
N GLN A 84 -2.29 11.20 6.13
CA GLN A 84 -2.55 12.52 5.57
C GLN A 84 -3.95 12.59 4.92
N ALA A 85 -4.41 13.79 4.64
CA ALA A 85 -5.67 13.98 3.92
C ALA A 85 -5.55 13.44 2.49
N GLY A 86 -6.56 12.66 2.06
CA GLY A 86 -6.61 12.10 0.71
C GLY A 86 -5.88 10.77 0.53
N GLU A 87 -5.15 10.29 1.54
CA GLU A 87 -4.53 8.96 1.50
C GLU A 87 -5.57 7.84 1.51
N LYS A 88 -5.20 6.72 0.91
CA LYS A 88 -6.02 5.51 0.87
C LYS A 88 -5.37 4.43 1.73
N ILE A 89 -6.19 3.50 2.21
CA ILE A 89 -5.75 2.40 3.05
C ILE A 89 -6.20 1.11 2.39
N GLY A 90 -5.26 0.27 2.00
CA GLY A 90 -5.51 -1.03 1.40
C GLY A 90 -5.18 -2.18 2.34
N PHE A 91 -5.96 -3.26 2.28
CA PHE A 91 -5.62 -4.54 2.88
C PHE A 91 -5.60 -5.60 1.80
N VAL A 92 -4.49 -6.33 1.65
CA VAL A 92 -4.36 -7.42 0.66
C VAL A 92 -3.99 -8.72 1.37
N PHE A 93 -4.82 -9.76 1.20
CA PHE A 93 -4.64 -11.01 1.92
C PHE A 93 -5.30 -12.20 1.19
N PRO A 94 -4.88 -13.44 1.48
CA PRO A 94 -5.57 -14.64 0.97
C PRO A 94 -6.81 -14.95 1.81
N ILE A 95 -7.73 -15.71 1.23
CA ILE A 95 -8.84 -16.28 1.99
C ILE A 95 -8.41 -17.62 2.58
N TYR A 96 -8.58 -17.77 3.89
CA TYR A 96 -8.41 -19.03 4.61
C TYR A 96 -9.72 -19.45 5.25
N SER A 97 -10.20 -20.64 4.89
CA SER A 97 -11.48 -21.17 5.41
C SER A 97 -12.64 -20.15 5.28
N TRP A 98 -12.80 -19.56 4.08
CA TRP A 98 -13.86 -18.59 3.73
C TRP A 98 -13.86 -17.29 4.54
N ALA A 99 -12.72 -16.93 5.15
CA ALA A 99 -12.57 -15.71 5.94
C ALA A 99 -11.17 -15.10 5.79
N PRO A 100 -10.94 -13.85 6.27
CA PRO A 100 -9.61 -13.31 6.40
C PRO A 100 -8.77 -14.15 7.37
N PRO A 101 -7.47 -14.36 7.12
CA PRO A 101 -6.57 -15.04 8.04
C PRO A 101 -6.54 -14.37 9.41
N GLU A 102 -6.43 -15.15 10.49
CA GLU A 102 -6.42 -14.61 11.87
C GLU A 102 -5.30 -13.59 12.09
N ILE A 103 -4.15 -13.75 11.43
CA ILE A 103 -3.06 -12.79 11.51
C ILE A 103 -3.45 -11.39 10.99
N VAL A 104 -4.29 -11.32 9.95
CA VAL A 104 -4.83 -10.06 9.41
C VAL A 104 -5.79 -9.44 10.41
N LEU A 105 -6.70 -10.22 10.98
CA LEU A 105 -7.64 -9.74 11.98
C LEU A 105 -6.93 -9.28 13.26
N ASN A 106 -5.90 -10.02 13.68
CA ASN A 106 -5.06 -9.65 14.82
C ASN A 106 -4.32 -8.33 14.58
N PHE A 107 -3.75 -8.15 13.38
CA PHE A 107 -3.11 -6.89 12.99
C PHE A 107 -4.11 -5.73 13.04
N ILE A 108 -5.31 -5.86 12.47
CA ILE A 108 -6.34 -4.82 12.49
C ILE A 108 -6.72 -4.45 13.92
N ARG A 109 -6.86 -5.41 14.84
CA ARG A 109 -7.17 -5.13 16.26
C ARG A 109 -6.12 -4.25 16.93
N GLN A 110 -4.85 -4.45 16.60
CA GLN A 110 -3.71 -3.74 17.20
C GLN A 110 -3.34 -2.46 16.45
N LEU A 111 -3.66 -2.34 15.15
CA LEU A 111 -3.30 -1.23 14.29
C LEU A 111 -3.87 0.10 14.81
N SER A 112 -3.05 1.14 14.84
CA SER A 112 -3.41 2.52 15.14
C SER A 112 -3.18 3.39 13.91
N LEU A 113 -4.23 4.04 13.42
CA LEU A 113 -4.19 4.97 12.30
C LEU A 113 -4.40 6.39 12.81
N LYS A 114 -3.31 7.10 13.09
CA LYS A 114 -3.36 8.49 13.52
C LYS A 114 -3.80 9.40 12.36
N GLY A 115 -4.69 10.31 12.64
CA GLY A 115 -5.22 11.21 11.61
C GLY A 115 -6.31 10.58 10.73
N TYR A 116 -6.86 9.40 11.10
CA TYR A 116 -7.97 8.82 10.37
C TYR A 116 -9.21 9.72 10.42
N LYS A 117 -9.64 10.19 9.25
CA LYS A 117 -10.81 11.06 9.02
C LYS A 117 -11.73 10.48 7.95
N ARG A 118 -11.98 9.16 8.00
CA ARG A 118 -12.75 8.41 7.01
C ARG A 118 -12.09 8.35 5.64
N GLN A 119 -10.77 8.25 5.60
CA GLN A 119 -10.04 7.99 4.35
C GLN A 119 -10.59 6.75 3.64
N TYR A 120 -10.44 6.70 2.33
CA TYR A 120 -10.91 5.58 1.53
C TYR A 120 -10.17 4.30 1.93
N LEU A 121 -10.90 3.34 2.48
CA LEU A 121 -10.38 2.06 2.92
C LEU A 121 -10.96 0.96 2.04
N PHE A 122 -10.10 0.12 1.50
CA PHE A 122 -10.48 -0.99 0.63
C PHE A 122 -9.75 -2.26 1.01
N PHE A 123 -10.22 -3.39 0.50
CA PHE A 123 -9.47 -4.64 0.55
C PHE A 123 -9.49 -5.37 -0.79
N VAL A 124 -8.46 -6.17 -1.03
CA VAL A 124 -8.37 -7.11 -2.14
C VAL A 124 -7.98 -8.47 -1.60
N CYS A 125 -8.81 -9.48 -1.79
CA CYS A 125 -8.49 -10.84 -1.36
C CYS A 125 -8.15 -11.73 -2.55
N SER A 126 -7.18 -12.64 -2.37
CA SER A 126 -6.95 -13.74 -3.30
C SER A 126 -7.70 -14.99 -2.86
N CYS A 127 -8.42 -15.63 -3.77
CA CYS A 127 -9.17 -16.86 -3.53
C CYS A 127 -8.96 -17.87 -4.67
N GLY A 128 -9.25 -19.14 -4.42
CA GLY A 128 -9.25 -20.16 -5.45
C GLY A 128 -10.52 -20.09 -6.32
N ASP A 129 -11.67 -19.79 -5.67
CA ASP A 129 -13.00 -19.74 -6.28
C ASP A 129 -13.97 -18.83 -5.53
N ASP A 130 -14.16 -19.04 -4.22
CA ASP A 130 -15.19 -18.37 -3.40
C ASP A 130 -14.58 -17.50 -2.29
N THR A 131 -15.27 -16.39 -2.01
CA THR A 131 -14.85 -15.42 -0.99
C THR A 131 -15.49 -15.66 0.38
N GLY A 132 -16.53 -16.46 0.45
CA GLY A 132 -17.25 -16.81 1.68
C GLY A 132 -17.72 -15.60 2.48
N LEU A 133 -17.42 -15.60 3.77
CA LEU A 133 -17.78 -14.55 4.72
C LEU A 133 -16.68 -13.46 4.88
N THR A 134 -15.71 -13.43 3.98
CA THR A 134 -14.53 -12.54 4.08
C THR A 134 -14.92 -11.09 4.30
N GLN A 135 -15.85 -10.56 3.51
CA GLN A 135 -16.28 -9.17 3.63
C GLN A 135 -16.91 -8.89 4.99
N GLN A 136 -17.88 -9.71 5.41
CA GLN A 136 -18.61 -9.51 6.66
C GLN A 136 -17.68 -9.56 7.88
N VAL A 137 -16.74 -10.52 7.89
CA VAL A 137 -15.77 -10.69 8.98
C VAL A 137 -14.81 -9.52 9.04
N LEU A 138 -14.29 -9.07 7.88
CA LEU A 138 -13.38 -7.94 7.82
C LEU A 138 -14.08 -6.63 8.22
N GLU A 139 -15.27 -6.36 7.68
CA GLU A 139 -16.05 -5.16 8.00
C GLU A 139 -16.38 -5.09 9.49
N LYS A 140 -16.68 -6.22 10.11
CA LYS A 140 -16.88 -6.30 11.56
C LYS A 140 -15.62 -5.92 12.33
N ALA A 141 -14.45 -6.45 11.92
CA ALA A 141 -13.18 -6.11 12.56
C ALA A 141 -12.83 -4.61 12.42
N LEU A 142 -13.03 -4.05 11.24
CA LEU A 142 -12.82 -2.62 10.96
C LEU A 142 -13.79 -1.73 11.74
N SER A 143 -15.06 -2.12 11.84
CA SER A 143 -16.09 -1.35 12.55
C SER A 143 -15.81 -1.22 14.04
N HIS A 144 -15.19 -2.22 14.68
CA HIS A 144 -14.73 -2.13 16.07
C HIS A 144 -13.65 -1.06 16.29
N LYS A 145 -12.95 -0.66 15.22
CA LYS A 145 -11.98 0.45 15.21
C LYS A 145 -12.61 1.79 14.81
N GLY A 146 -13.91 1.81 14.51
CA GLY A 146 -14.59 2.97 13.94
C GLY A 146 -14.23 3.24 12.46
N TRP A 147 -13.65 2.25 11.77
CA TRP A 147 -13.25 2.37 10.37
C TRP A 147 -14.31 1.79 9.45
N LYS A 148 -14.55 2.48 8.34
CA LYS A 148 -15.51 2.04 7.32
C LYS A 148 -14.77 1.45 6.13
N CYS A 149 -15.10 0.23 5.74
CA CYS A 149 -14.71 -0.32 4.45
C CYS A 149 -15.55 0.33 3.34
N HIS A 150 -14.90 0.82 2.28
CA HIS A 150 -15.56 1.49 1.17
C HIS A 150 -15.69 0.60 -0.05
N ALA A 151 -14.74 -0.32 -0.25
CA ALA A 151 -14.79 -1.29 -1.34
C ALA A 151 -14.08 -2.59 -0.96
N GLY A 152 -14.59 -3.71 -1.48
CA GLY A 152 -13.98 -5.01 -1.40
C GLY A 152 -13.88 -5.64 -2.78
N PHE A 153 -12.74 -6.24 -3.06
CA PHE A 153 -12.44 -6.89 -4.34
C PHE A 153 -11.87 -8.28 -4.11
N SER A 154 -12.04 -9.15 -5.09
CA SER A 154 -11.40 -10.47 -5.12
C SER A 154 -10.66 -10.69 -6.43
N VAL A 155 -9.57 -11.43 -6.36
CA VAL A 155 -8.83 -11.92 -7.52
C VAL A 155 -8.74 -13.43 -7.41
N THR A 156 -9.27 -14.13 -8.39
CA THR A 156 -9.13 -15.59 -8.48
C THR A 156 -7.70 -15.91 -8.87
N MET A 157 -7.04 -16.70 -8.02
CA MET A 157 -5.64 -17.09 -8.17
C MET A 157 -5.51 -18.61 -8.13
N PRO A 158 -4.41 -19.16 -8.63
CA PRO A 158 -4.18 -20.60 -8.57
C PRO A 158 -4.35 -21.17 -7.16
N ASN A 159 -5.05 -22.29 -7.07
CA ASN A 159 -5.22 -23.00 -5.81
C ASN A 159 -3.91 -23.66 -5.38
N ASN A 160 -3.59 -23.54 -4.10
CA ASN A 160 -2.38 -24.13 -3.49
C ASN A 160 -2.67 -24.80 -2.15
N TYR A 161 -3.93 -25.09 -1.89
CA TYR A 161 -4.37 -25.75 -0.66
C TYR A 161 -4.41 -27.27 -0.87
N VAL A 162 -3.53 -27.97 -0.16
CA VAL A 162 -3.30 -29.43 -0.29
C VAL A 162 -3.49 -30.20 1.01
N LEU A 163 -4.05 -29.56 2.05
CA LEU A 163 -4.09 -30.16 3.40
C LEU A 163 -5.32 -31.03 3.66
N LEU A 164 -6.37 -30.93 2.84
CA LEU A 164 -7.58 -31.74 3.01
C LEU A 164 -7.79 -32.69 1.83
N PRO A 165 -8.30 -33.90 2.08
CA PRO A 165 -8.67 -34.82 1.01
C PRO A 165 -9.62 -34.16 0.02
N GLY A 166 -9.35 -34.31 -1.28
CA GLY A 166 -10.14 -33.71 -2.37
C GLY A 166 -9.71 -32.29 -2.75
N PHE A 167 -8.76 -31.69 -2.04
CA PHE A 167 -8.12 -30.44 -2.42
C PHE A 167 -6.71 -30.71 -2.94
N ASP A 168 -6.36 -30.05 -4.03
CA ASP A 168 -5.05 -30.14 -4.66
C ASP A 168 -4.72 -28.83 -5.37
N VAL A 169 -3.50 -28.70 -5.89
CA VAL A 169 -3.12 -27.61 -6.78
C VAL A 169 -3.92 -27.70 -8.08
N ASP A 170 -4.16 -26.55 -8.69
CA ASP A 170 -4.81 -26.53 -10.00
C ASP A 170 -3.96 -27.26 -11.06
N LYS A 171 -4.62 -27.87 -12.04
CA LYS A 171 -3.93 -28.35 -13.24
C LYS A 171 -3.32 -27.16 -13.97
N LYS A 172 -2.22 -27.42 -14.69
CA LYS A 172 -1.42 -26.37 -15.34
C LYS A 172 -2.25 -25.45 -16.23
N GLU A 173 -3.16 -25.99 -17.01
CA GLU A 173 -4.01 -25.20 -17.92
C GLU A 173 -4.94 -24.26 -17.14
N LEU A 174 -5.45 -24.69 -15.98
CA LEU A 174 -6.30 -23.88 -15.12
C LEU A 174 -5.49 -22.82 -14.38
N GLU A 175 -4.29 -23.18 -13.90
CA GLU A 175 -3.33 -22.25 -13.29
C GLU A 175 -3.00 -21.12 -14.26
N GLU A 176 -2.56 -21.44 -15.49
CA GLU A 176 -2.21 -20.46 -16.52
C GLU A 176 -3.41 -19.55 -16.86
N LYS A 177 -4.61 -20.13 -16.95
CA LYS A 177 -5.83 -19.36 -17.18
C LYS A 177 -6.10 -18.37 -16.05
N LYS A 178 -6.06 -18.81 -14.78
CA LYS A 178 -6.28 -17.94 -13.61
C LYS A 178 -5.26 -16.80 -13.55
N LEU A 179 -3.98 -17.08 -13.82
CA LEU A 179 -2.93 -16.05 -13.88
C LEU A 179 -3.17 -15.05 -15.01
N ALA A 180 -3.59 -15.49 -16.17
CA ALA A 180 -3.93 -14.61 -17.29
C ALA A 180 -5.15 -13.72 -16.97
N ASP A 181 -6.20 -14.27 -16.35
CA ASP A 181 -7.43 -13.58 -16.01
C ASP A 181 -7.21 -12.59 -14.82
N ALA A 182 -6.22 -12.82 -13.98
CA ALA A 182 -5.90 -11.94 -12.86
C ALA A 182 -5.42 -10.55 -13.30
N ILE A 183 -4.73 -10.45 -14.44
CA ILE A 183 -4.19 -9.17 -14.95
C ILE A 183 -5.31 -8.18 -15.30
N PRO A 184 -6.28 -8.50 -16.18
CA PRO A 184 -7.38 -7.59 -16.48
C PRO A 184 -8.24 -7.29 -15.24
N THR A 185 -8.42 -8.27 -14.34
CA THR A 185 -9.14 -8.06 -13.08
C THR A 185 -8.45 -6.99 -12.23
N LEU A 186 -7.13 -7.06 -12.06
CA LEU A 186 -6.35 -6.05 -11.33
C LEU A 186 -6.39 -4.67 -11.99
N ASN A 187 -6.38 -4.59 -13.32
CA ASN A 187 -6.52 -3.32 -14.03
C ASN A 187 -7.88 -2.65 -13.72
N GLN A 188 -8.96 -3.43 -13.66
CA GLN A 188 -10.28 -2.93 -13.27
C GLN A 188 -10.33 -2.48 -11.81
N ILE A 189 -9.71 -3.24 -10.90
CA ILE A 189 -9.58 -2.88 -9.49
C ILE A 189 -8.81 -1.57 -9.35
N ASN A 190 -7.64 -1.44 -9.99
CA ASN A 190 -6.84 -0.22 -9.99
C ASN A 190 -7.65 0.99 -10.47
N ALA A 191 -8.35 0.85 -11.59
CA ALA A 191 -9.22 1.91 -12.11
C ALA A 191 -10.36 2.30 -11.13
N SER A 192 -10.85 1.35 -10.34
CA SER A 192 -11.90 1.58 -9.33
C SER A 192 -11.37 2.28 -8.09
N ILE A 193 -10.14 1.94 -7.66
CA ILE A 193 -9.48 2.56 -6.51
C ILE A 193 -9.00 3.99 -6.83
N SER A 194 -8.64 4.27 -8.08
CA SER A 194 -8.11 5.58 -8.50
C SER A 194 -9.17 6.68 -8.61
N ARG A 195 -10.46 6.33 -8.56
CA ARG A 195 -11.59 7.28 -8.59
C ARG A 195 -11.81 7.93 -7.24
#